data_544f3ac55144dcf02a64a1646ee56f8f
#
_entry.id   544f3ac55144dcf02a64a1646ee56f8f
#
_cell.length_a   1.000
_cell.length_b   1.000
_cell.length_c   1.000
_cell.angle_alpha   90.00
_cell.angle_beta   90.00
_cell.angle_gamma   90.00
#
_symmetry.space_group_name_H-M   'P 1'
#
loop_
_entity.id
_entity.type
_entity.pdbx_description
1 polymer ?
#
loop_
_entity_poly.entity_id
_entity_poly.type
_entity_poly.pdbx_seq_one_letter_code
_entity_poly.pdbx_strand_id
1 'polypeptide(L)'
;RIGKNSTMIQLSILKITEYGPWTLTLGSDREHELQMLQASIYKQIQKLFSEKNCLVFLNRSDEFFVVSNGLTLDDHIEIQKTFKESFEVNLTISIGFGKSPFEANLKAYDAKQNNVILNEEHNIFGFIDNQSELNVSIMHLDVDDLKSKRKDNSQFEISLKIFELYSKTAKYFIEKNSLTFFMGGDN
;
A
#
# COMPACT_ATOMS: atom_id res chain seq x y z
N ARG A 1 -38.51 -0.49 -0.30
CA ARG A 1 -37.33 -1.36 -0.59
C ARG A 1 -36.12 -0.46 -0.59
N ILE A 2 -35.42 -0.39 0.53
CA ILE A 2 -34.12 0.29 0.64
C ILE A 2 -33.15 -0.63 -0.10
N GLY A 3 -32.65 -0.18 -1.26
CA GLY A 3 -31.59 -0.87 -1.98
C GLY A 3 -30.38 -1.00 -1.04
N LYS A 4 -29.92 -2.21 -0.80
CA LYS A 4 -28.62 -2.46 -0.20
C LYS A 4 -27.56 -1.95 -1.19
N ASN A 5 -27.14 -0.71 -1.05
CA ASN A 5 -25.90 -0.28 -1.68
C ASN A 5 -24.80 -1.16 -1.10
N SER A 6 -24.29 -2.09 -1.89
CA SER A 6 -23.14 -2.89 -1.48
C SER A 6 -21.95 -1.93 -1.43
N THR A 7 -21.46 -1.68 -0.23
CA THR A 7 -20.23 -0.91 -0.01
C THR A 7 -19.10 -1.55 -0.80
N MET A 8 -18.55 -0.81 -1.75
CA MET A 8 -17.40 -1.27 -2.53
C MET A 8 -16.13 -0.55 -2.03
N ILE A 9 -15.06 -1.29 -1.88
CA ILE A 9 -13.75 -0.77 -1.52
C ILE A 9 -12.96 -0.53 -2.81
N GLN A 10 -12.37 0.66 -2.95
CA GLN A 10 -11.38 0.96 -3.97
C GLN A 10 -9.99 0.83 -3.37
N LEU A 11 -9.15 0.05 -4.00
CA LEU A 11 -7.76 -0.12 -3.61
C LEU A 11 -6.86 0.13 -4.82
N SER A 12 -5.82 0.94 -4.61
CA SER A 12 -4.79 1.20 -5.61
C SER A 12 -3.47 0.55 -5.20
N ILE A 13 -2.85 -0.17 -6.13
CA ILE A 13 -1.49 -0.68 -6.02
C ILE A 13 -0.59 0.28 -6.78
N LEU A 14 0.35 0.91 -6.07
CA LEU A 14 1.38 1.75 -6.67
C LEU A 14 2.68 0.96 -6.72
N LYS A 15 3.32 0.98 -7.87
CA LYS A 15 4.63 0.36 -8.06
C LYS A 15 5.58 1.33 -8.73
N ILE A 16 6.80 1.45 -8.20
CA ILE A 16 7.86 2.24 -8.83
C ILE A 16 8.29 1.51 -10.10
N THR A 17 8.18 2.20 -11.24
CA THR A 17 8.56 1.65 -12.54
C THR A 17 10.07 1.52 -12.62
N GLU A 18 10.56 0.37 -13.10
CA GLU A 18 12.00 0.09 -13.28
C GLU A 18 12.84 0.29 -12.00
N TYR A 19 12.26 0.01 -10.83
CA TYR A 19 12.92 0.19 -9.54
C TYR A 19 14.30 -0.48 -9.47
N GLY A 20 14.43 -1.73 -9.91
CA GLY A 20 15.70 -2.46 -9.90
C GLY A 20 16.80 -1.75 -10.70
N PRO A 21 16.62 -1.51 -12.01
CA PRO A 21 17.57 -0.75 -12.83
C PRO A 21 17.88 0.64 -12.27
N TRP A 22 16.86 1.36 -11.79
CA TRP A 22 17.04 2.70 -11.23
C TRP A 22 17.93 2.69 -9.97
N THR A 23 17.74 1.75 -9.05
CA THR A 23 18.56 1.66 -7.84
C THR A 23 20.02 1.29 -8.11
N LEU A 24 20.34 0.70 -9.28
CA LEU A 24 21.71 0.45 -9.68
C LEU A 24 22.50 1.72 -10.02
N THR A 25 21.81 2.83 -10.26
CA THR A 25 22.44 4.13 -10.53
C THR A 25 22.99 4.82 -9.28
N LEU A 26 22.66 4.33 -8.08
CA LEU A 26 23.02 4.95 -6.80
C LEU A 26 24.52 4.79 -6.39
N GLY A 27 25.30 4.03 -7.16
CA GLY A 27 26.74 3.92 -6.96
C GLY A 27 27.19 2.90 -5.89
N SER A 28 28.41 3.07 -5.35
CA SER A 28 29.05 2.12 -4.44
C SER A 28 28.43 2.07 -3.04
N ASP A 29 27.93 3.21 -2.55
CA ASP A 29 27.27 3.34 -1.25
C ASP A 29 25.76 3.08 -1.33
N ARG A 30 25.36 2.32 -2.33
CA ARG A 30 23.99 2.05 -2.71
C ARG A 30 23.06 1.68 -1.57
N GLU A 31 23.49 0.84 -0.63
CA GLU A 31 22.61 0.36 0.45
C GLU A 31 22.19 1.50 1.39
N HIS A 32 23.11 2.39 1.73
CA HIS A 32 22.81 3.57 2.55
C HIS A 32 21.87 4.53 1.82
N GLU A 33 22.25 4.92 0.61
CA GLU A 33 21.46 5.82 -0.24
C GLU A 33 20.08 5.24 -0.53
N LEU A 34 19.98 3.94 -0.77
CA LEU A 34 18.72 3.24 -1.02
C LEU A 34 17.77 3.32 0.17
N GLN A 35 18.25 3.10 1.39
CA GLN A 35 17.43 3.18 2.60
C GLN A 35 16.88 4.60 2.82
N MET A 36 17.73 5.62 2.65
CA MET A 36 17.31 7.02 2.75
C MET A 36 16.29 7.39 1.68
N LEU A 37 16.51 6.92 0.46
CA LEU A 37 15.61 7.15 -0.66
C LEU A 37 14.25 6.47 -0.44
N GLN A 38 14.23 5.21 0.00
CA GLN A 38 13.00 4.48 0.34
C GLN A 38 12.19 5.21 1.42
N ALA A 39 12.85 5.71 2.46
CA ALA A 39 12.20 6.49 3.51
C ALA A 39 11.58 7.80 2.96
N SER A 40 12.31 8.48 2.07
CA SER A 40 11.86 9.71 1.43
C SER A 40 10.68 9.47 0.49
N ILE A 41 10.71 8.40 -0.28
CA ILE A 41 9.61 7.97 -1.16
C ILE A 41 8.37 7.66 -0.34
N TYR A 42 8.50 6.85 0.72
CA TYR A 42 7.37 6.51 1.57
C TYR A 42 6.75 7.75 2.21
N LYS A 43 7.57 8.65 2.73
CA LYS A 43 7.12 9.94 3.27
C LYS A 43 6.32 10.75 2.24
N GLN A 44 6.80 10.83 1.01
CA GLN A 44 6.13 11.60 -0.05
C GLN A 44 4.81 10.97 -0.46
N ILE A 45 4.77 9.64 -0.64
CA ILE A 45 3.54 8.91 -0.97
C ILE A 45 2.51 9.08 0.15
N GLN A 46 2.92 8.92 1.42
CA GLN A 46 2.05 9.17 2.57
C GLN A 46 1.46 10.58 2.53
N LYS A 47 2.27 11.59 2.28
CA LYS A 47 1.82 12.99 2.20
C LYS A 47 0.77 13.17 1.10
N LEU A 48 1.09 12.77 -0.14
CA LEU A 48 0.23 12.98 -1.30
C LEU A 48 -1.15 12.32 -1.15
N PHE A 49 -1.19 11.11 -0.61
CA PHE A 49 -2.46 10.40 -0.42
C PHE A 49 -3.22 10.83 0.84
N SER A 50 -2.54 11.20 1.92
CA SER A 50 -3.19 11.71 3.13
C SER A 50 -3.90 13.05 2.90
N GLU A 51 -3.38 13.91 2.03
CA GLU A 51 -4.03 15.16 1.59
C GLU A 51 -5.36 14.90 0.87
N LYS A 52 -5.54 13.70 0.33
CA LYS A 52 -6.78 13.22 -0.30
C LYS A 52 -7.62 12.29 0.62
N ASN A 53 -7.33 12.26 1.93
CA ASN A 53 -7.96 11.39 2.93
C ASN A 53 -7.82 9.89 2.65
N CYS A 54 -6.74 9.47 2.04
CA CYS A 54 -6.41 8.07 1.76
C CYS A 54 -5.37 7.52 2.72
N LEU A 55 -5.37 6.19 2.89
CA LEU A 55 -4.40 5.49 3.73
C LEU A 55 -3.45 4.67 2.87
N VAL A 56 -2.16 4.80 3.15
CA VAL A 56 -1.08 4.13 2.44
C VAL A 56 -0.43 3.10 3.35
N PHE A 57 -0.19 1.92 2.81
CA PHE A 57 0.52 0.83 3.46
C PHE A 57 1.70 0.38 2.60
N LEU A 58 2.86 0.26 3.23
CA LEU A 58 4.05 -0.29 2.59
C LEU A 58 3.90 -1.81 2.45
N ASN A 59 3.93 -2.32 1.22
CA ASN A 59 3.96 -3.75 0.96
C ASN A 59 5.39 -4.27 0.75
N ARG A 60 6.14 -3.57 -0.11
CA ARG A 60 7.56 -3.81 -0.37
C ARG A 60 8.23 -2.47 -0.66
N SER A 61 9.55 -2.45 -0.71
CA SER A 61 10.33 -1.22 -0.96
C SER A 61 9.95 -0.46 -2.23
N ASP A 62 9.35 -1.13 -3.20
CA ASP A 62 8.93 -0.58 -4.50
C ASP A 62 7.41 -0.59 -4.71
N GLU A 63 6.62 -1.06 -3.72
CA GLU A 63 5.19 -1.28 -3.90
C GLU A 63 4.40 -0.87 -2.65
N PHE A 64 3.33 -0.12 -2.89
CA PHE A 64 2.46 0.43 -1.85
C PHE A 64 1.00 0.07 -2.15
N PHE A 65 0.24 -0.22 -1.11
CA PHE A 65 -1.21 -0.39 -1.20
C PHE A 65 -1.89 0.84 -0.61
N VAL A 66 -2.90 1.33 -1.30
CA VAL A 66 -3.64 2.52 -0.89
C VAL A 66 -5.12 2.22 -0.85
N VAL A 67 -5.75 2.51 0.28
CA VAL A 67 -7.21 2.59 0.35
C VAL A 67 -7.59 3.92 -0.27
N SER A 68 -8.00 3.88 -1.55
CA SER A 68 -8.15 5.05 -2.43
C SER A 68 -9.61 5.39 -2.73
N ASN A 69 -10.50 5.04 -1.82
CA ASN A 69 -11.93 5.31 -1.97
C ASN A 69 -12.22 6.78 -2.20
N GLY A 70 -13.02 7.07 -3.23
CA GLY A 70 -13.35 8.42 -3.61
C GLY A 70 -12.33 9.13 -4.51
N LEU A 71 -11.13 8.56 -4.73
CA LEU A 71 -10.19 9.13 -5.69
C LEU A 71 -10.65 8.92 -7.12
N THR A 72 -10.57 9.99 -7.88
CA THR A 72 -10.81 10.01 -9.33
C THR A 72 -9.56 9.64 -10.13
N LEU A 73 -9.70 9.47 -11.43
CA LEU A 73 -8.55 9.31 -12.34
C LEU A 73 -7.63 10.53 -12.29
N ASP A 74 -8.21 11.74 -12.29
CA ASP A 74 -7.44 12.99 -12.26
C ASP A 74 -6.64 13.13 -10.98
N ASP A 75 -7.16 12.71 -9.83
CA ASP A 75 -6.42 12.66 -8.56
C ASP A 75 -5.20 11.73 -8.66
N HIS A 76 -5.35 10.55 -9.26
CA HIS A 76 -4.22 9.62 -9.45
C HIS A 76 -3.15 10.20 -10.40
N ILE A 77 -3.57 10.88 -11.47
CA ILE A 77 -2.67 11.55 -12.42
C ILE A 77 -1.91 12.70 -11.73
N GLU A 78 -2.60 13.53 -10.95
CA GLU A 78 -2.00 14.62 -10.18
C GLU A 78 -0.92 14.10 -9.21
N ILE A 79 -1.24 13.04 -8.47
CA ILE A 79 -0.31 12.38 -7.55
C ILE A 79 0.93 11.86 -8.28
N GLN A 80 0.74 11.19 -9.42
CA GLN A 80 1.87 10.70 -10.23
C GLN A 80 2.78 11.82 -10.70
N LYS A 81 2.22 12.93 -11.21
CA LYS A 81 2.97 14.08 -11.68
C LYS A 81 3.82 14.68 -10.57
N THR A 82 3.19 14.95 -9.42
CA THR A 82 3.88 15.52 -8.26
C THR A 82 4.97 14.58 -7.72
N PHE A 83 4.72 13.28 -7.72
CA PHE A 83 5.71 12.28 -7.33
C PHE A 83 6.90 12.28 -8.29
N LYS A 84 6.66 12.27 -9.59
CA LYS A 84 7.70 12.30 -10.64
C LYS A 84 8.60 13.52 -10.54
N GLU A 85 8.03 14.69 -10.24
CA GLU A 85 8.79 15.93 -10.03
C GLU A 85 9.78 15.82 -8.86
N SER A 86 9.44 15.01 -7.84
CA SER A 86 10.26 14.85 -6.64
C SER A 86 11.39 13.82 -6.79
N PHE A 87 11.18 12.75 -7.58
CA PHE A 87 12.07 11.59 -7.62
C PHE A 87 12.57 11.21 -9.01
N GLU A 88 12.13 11.89 -10.07
CA GLU A 88 12.50 11.61 -11.48
C GLU A 88 12.18 10.17 -11.94
N VAL A 89 11.32 9.48 -11.22
CA VAL A 89 10.84 8.13 -11.54
C VAL A 89 9.33 8.08 -11.68
N ASN A 90 8.83 7.09 -12.39
CA ASN A 90 7.41 6.93 -12.61
C ASN A 90 6.79 5.92 -11.65
N LEU A 91 5.52 6.15 -11.32
CA LEU A 91 4.67 5.16 -10.66
C LEU A 91 3.77 4.49 -11.70
N THR A 92 3.68 3.18 -11.65
CA THR A 92 2.56 2.45 -12.25
C THR A 92 1.47 2.34 -11.20
N ILE A 93 0.22 2.62 -11.57
CA ILE A 93 -0.93 2.52 -10.67
C ILE A 93 -1.91 1.51 -11.21
N SER A 94 -2.35 0.58 -10.36
CA SER A 94 -3.39 -0.39 -10.69
C SER A 94 -4.53 -0.26 -9.69
N ILE A 95 -5.76 -0.12 -10.19
CA ILE A 95 -6.94 0.21 -9.38
C ILE A 95 -7.96 -0.92 -9.48
N GLY A 96 -8.43 -1.40 -8.35
CA GLY A 96 -9.46 -2.43 -8.27
C GLY A 96 -10.56 -2.09 -7.28
N PHE A 97 -11.74 -2.64 -7.56
CA PHE A 97 -12.92 -2.54 -6.72
C PHE A 97 -13.35 -3.90 -6.23
N GLY A 98 -13.72 -4.01 -4.96
CA GLY A 98 -14.22 -5.23 -4.39
C GLY A 98 -15.15 -5.00 -3.22
N LYS A 99 -15.95 -6.01 -2.87
CA LYS A 99 -16.76 -6.03 -1.66
C LYS A 99 -15.91 -6.20 -0.40
N SER A 100 -14.65 -6.56 -0.59
CA SER A 100 -13.67 -6.73 0.47
C SER A 100 -12.30 -6.17 0.04
N PRO A 101 -11.40 -5.84 0.99
CA PRO A 101 -10.06 -5.37 0.67
C PRO A 101 -9.27 -6.37 -0.18
N PHE A 102 -9.38 -7.67 0.12
CA PHE A 102 -8.68 -8.72 -0.61
C PHE A 102 -9.19 -8.84 -2.05
N GLU A 103 -10.51 -8.78 -2.28
CA GLU A 103 -11.10 -8.78 -3.63
C GLU A 103 -10.65 -7.56 -4.43
N ALA A 104 -10.66 -6.36 -3.82
CA ALA A 104 -10.20 -5.14 -4.47
C ALA A 104 -8.71 -5.24 -4.86
N ASN A 105 -7.88 -5.80 -3.99
CA ASN A 105 -6.46 -6.04 -4.26
C ASN A 105 -6.25 -7.01 -5.43
N LEU A 106 -6.96 -8.14 -5.46
CA LEU A 106 -6.88 -9.08 -6.57
C LEU A 106 -7.25 -8.43 -7.90
N LYS A 107 -8.35 -7.67 -7.94
CA LYS A 107 -8.78 -6.98 -9.15
C LYS A 107 -7.80 -5.90 -9.61
N ALA A 108 -7.17 -5.17 -8.68
CA ALA A 108 -6.11 -4.23 -9.02
C ALA A 108 -4.90 -4.94 -9.63
N TYR A 109 -4.49 -6.06 -9.04
CA TYR A 109 -3.41 -6.90 -9.58
C TYR A 109 -3.76 -7.45 -10.97
N ASP A 110 -4.93 -8.05 -11.13
CA ASP A 110 -5.39 -8.65 -12.38
C ASP A 110 -5.52 -7.59 -13.49
N ALA A 111 -5.95 -6.37 -13.17
CA ALA A 111 -6.03 -5.28 -14.13
C ALA A 111 -4.68 -4.98 -14.77
N LYS A 112 -3.61 -4.99 -14.00
CA LYS A 112 -2.25 -4.82 -14.51
C LYS A 112 -1.80 -6.03 -15.34
N GLN A 113 -2.03 -7.25 -14.85
CA GLN A 113 -1.61 -8.49 -15.53
C GLN A 113 -2.31 -8.67 -16.88
N ASN A 114 -3.58 -8.31 -16.95
CA ASN A 114 -4.40 -8.44 -18.16
C ASN A 114 -4.39 -7.16 -19.01
N ASN A 115 -3.53 -6.20 -18.69
CA ASN A 115 -3.36 -4.94 -19.41
C ASN A 115 -4.69 -4.18 -19.63
N VAL A 116 -5.52 -4.12 -18.59
CA VAL A 116 -6.77 -3.35 -18.59
C VAL A 116 -6.43 -1.89 -18.41
N ILE A 117 -6.16 -1.20 -19.52
CA ILE A 117 -5.68 0.18 -19.53
C ILE A 117 -6.82 1.14 -19.20
N LEU A 118 -6.63 1.96 -18.18
CA LEU A 118 -7.49 3.08 -17.83
C LEU A 118 -6.93 4.41 -18.38
N ASN A 119 -5.62 4.57 -18.31
CA ASN A 119 -4.90 5.68 -18.95
C ASN A 119 -3.49 5.20 -19.35
N GLU A 120 -3.25 5.15 -20.68
CA GLU A 120 -2.01 4.64 -21.22
C GLU A 120 -0.82 5.59 -20.98
N GLU A 121 -1.03 6.89 -21.18
CA GLU A 121 0.02 7.92 -21.02
C GLU A 121 0.62 7.90 -19.60
N HIS A 122 -0.24 7.61 -18.59
CA HIS A 122 0.13 7.61 -17.20
C HIS A 122 0.36 6.21 -16.61
N ASN A 123 0.33 5.13 -17.41
CA ASN A 123 0.44 3.76 -16.92
C ASN A 123 -0.53 3.45 -15.75
N ILE A 124 -1.79 3.83 -15.92
CA ILE A 124 -2.86 3.56 -14.96
C ILE A 124 -3.77 2.47 -15.52
N PHE A 125 -3.98 1.43 -14.71
CA PHE A 125 -4.73 0.23 -15.07
C PHE A 125 -5.93 0.04 -14.15
N GLY A 126 -6.98 -0.62 -14.64
CA GLY A 126 -8.14 -1.01 -13.83
C GLY A 126 -9.38 -0.17 -14.08
N PHE A 127 -10.14 0.04 -13.04
CA PHE A 127 -11.43 0.71 -13.09
C PHE A 127 -11.58 1.68 -11.93
N ILE A 128 -12.27 2.80 -12.16
CA ILE A 128 -12.65 3.77 -11.13
C ILE A 128 -14.18 3.83 -11.06
N ASP A 129 -14.73 3.73 -9.86
CA ASP A 129 -16.14 3.98 -9.59
C ASP A 129 -16.29 5.32 -8.86
N ASN A 130 -16.81 6.31 -9.57
CA ASN A 130 -16.99 7.66 -9.05
C ASN A 130 -18.17 7.78 -8.06
N GLN A 131 -18.88 6.69 -7.75
CA GLN A 131 -20.10 6.71 -6.94
C GLN A 131 -19.94 6.09 -5.55
N SER A 132 -18.76 5.64 -5.18
CA SER A 132 -18.53 4.98 -3.90
C SER A 132 -18.37 5.98 -2.75
N GLU A 133 -19.44 6.27 -2.02
CA GLU A 133 -19.31 6.76 -0.64
C GLU A 133 -18.82 5.61 0.24
N LEU A 134 -17.78 5.85 1.07
CA LEU A 134 -17.19 4.74 1.79
C LEU A 134 -16.81 5.05 3.21
N ASN A 135 -17.38 4.25 4.08
CA ASN A 135 -16.81 3.94 5.37
C ASN A 135 -16.01 2.64 5.26
N VAL A 136 -14.69 2.71 5.27
CA VAL A 136 -13.80 1.57 5.38
C VAL A 136 -13.48 1.34 6.85
N SER A 137 -13.65 0.11 7.33
CA SER A 137 -13.24 -0.22 8.69
C SER A 137 -11.76 -0.60 8.70
N ILE A 138 -11.01 0.08 9.56
CA ILE A 138 -9.59 -0.18 9.81
C ILE A 138 -9.44 -0.58 11.26
N MET A 139 -8.78 -1.70 11.50
CA MET A 139 -8.48 -2.21 12.83
C MET A 139 -6.97 -2.10 13.08
N HIS A 140 -6.61 -1.44 14.16
CA HIS A 140 -5.25 -1.44 14.68
C HIS A 140 -5.11 -2.55 15.72
N LEU A 141 -4.11 -3.41 15.55
CA LEU A 141 -3.76 -4.47 16.50
C LEU A 141 -2.40 -4.12 17.09
N ASP A 142 -2.34 -4.13 18.40
CA ASP A 142 -1.14 -3.89 19.19
C ASP A 142 -0.83 -5.08 20.08
N VAL A 143 0.43 -5.25 20.49
CA VAL A 143 0.86 -6.32 21.38
C VAL A 143 1.16 -5.74 22.74
N ASP A 144 0.25 -6.02 23.69
CA ASP A 144 0.40 -5.55 25.06
C ASP A 144 1.59 -6.21 25.80
N ASP A 145 2.18 -5.43 26.68
CA ASP A 145 3.15 -5.90 27.69
C ASP A 145 4.43 -6.56 27.14
N LEU A 146 4.92 -6.07 26.00
CA LEU A 146 6.21 -6.51 25.46
C LEU A 146 7.38 -6.26 26.43
N LYS A 147 7.27 -5.25 27.31
CA LYS A 147 8.33 -4.88 28.28
C LYS A 147 8.55 -5.96 29.33
N SER A 148 7.51 -6.61 29.81
CA SER A 148 7.63 -7.68 30.80
C SER A 148 8.29 -8.93 30.24
N LYS A 149 8.07 -9.19 28.94
CA LYS A 149 8.63 -10.33 28.22
C LYS A 149 10.10 -10.14 27.81
N ARG A 150 10.64 -8.92 27.96
CA ARG A 150 12.04 -8.59 27.64
C ARG A 150 13.05 -9.16 28.63
N LYS A 151 12.63 -9.58 29.84
CA LYS A 151 13.57 -10.05 30.88
C LYS A 151 14.32 -11.32 30.50
N ASP A 152 13.70 -12.17 29.67
CA ASP A 152 14.23 -13.50 29.36
C ASP A 152 14.56 -13.70 27.85
N ASN A 153 14.39 -12.65 27.02
CA ASN A 153 14.60 -12.74 25.57
C ASN A 153 15.40 -11.53 25.07
N SER A 154 16.26 -11.76 24.08
CA SER A 154 16.93 -10.66 23.37
C SER A 154 15.93 -9.86 22.52
N GLN A 155 16.27 -8.59 22.20
CA GLN A 155 15.45 -7.77 21.32
C GLN A 155 15.17 -8.45 19.96
N PHE A 156 16.17 -9.17 19.44
CA PHE A 156 16.05 -9.89 18.18
C PHE A 156 15.05 -11.04 18.26
N GLU A 157 15.08 -11.83 19.35
CA GLU A 157 14.13 -12.93 19.59
C GLU A 157 12.70 -12.40 19.72
N ILE A 158 12.51 -11.24 20.34
CA ILE A 158 11.21 -10.58 20.41
C ILE A 158 10.73 -10.20 19.02
N SER A 159 11.59 -9.62 18.17
CA SER A 159 11.26 -9.29 16.79
C SER A 159 10.85 -10.51 15.98
N LEU A 160 11.55 -11.64 16.13
CA LEU A 160 11.17 -12.90 15.47
C LEU A 160 9.77 -13.37 15.88
N LYS A 161 9.43 -13.28 17.16
CA LYS A 161 8.09 -13.65 17.68
C LYS A 161 7.01 -12.71 17.12
N ILE A 162 7.31 -11.41 16.98
CA ILE A 162 6.39 -10.44 16.36
C ILE A 162 6.15 -10.77 14.89
N PHE A 163 7.20 -11.09 14.12
CA PHE A 163 7.05 -11.50 12.73
C PHE A 163 6.25 -12.79 12.56
N GLU A 164 6.45 -13.75 13.47
CA GLU A 164 5.66 -15.00 13.48
C GLU A 164 4.18 -14.70 13.77
N LEU A 165 3.90 -13.85 14.75
CA LEU A 165 2.55 -13.41 15.08
C LEU A 165 1.90 -12.69 13.90
N TYR A 166 2.62 -11.76 13.28
CA TYR A 166 2.16 -11.06 12.07
C TYR A 166 1.81 -12.05 10.94
N SER A 167 2.68 -13.01 10.67
CA SER A 167 2.43 -14.01 9.63
C SER A 167 1.15 -14.83 9.89
N LYS A 168 0.94 -15.25 11.14
CA LYS A 168 -0.28 -15.98 11.53
C LYS A 168 -1.53 -15.12 11.42
N THR A 169 -1.45 -13.88 11.87
CA THR A 169 -2.53 -12.90 11.80
C THR A 169 -2.90 -12.59 10.37
N ALA A 170 -1.90 -12.36 9.50
CA ALA A 170 -2.12 -12.08 8.08
C ALA A 170 -2.81 -13.26 7.38
N LYS A 171 -2.39 -14.50 7.65
CA LYS A 171 -3.06 -15.72 7.12
C LYS A 171 -4.52 -15.81 7.56
N TYR A 172 -4.79 -15.56 8.84
CA TYR A 172 -6.16 -15.57 9.37
C TYR A 172 -7.05 -14.52 8.68
N PHE A 173 -6.56 -13.30 8.53
CA PHE A 173 -7.36 -12.22 7.93
C PHE A 173 -7.54 -12.36 6.43
N ILE A 174 -6.58 -12.94 5.70
CA ILE A 174 -6.77 -13.20 4.26
C ILE A 174 -7.88 -14.22 4.01
N GLU A 175 -8.05 -15.23 4.89
CA GLU A 175 -9.18 -16.17 4.86
C GLU A 175 -10.53 -15.48 5.14
N LYS A 176 -10.51 -14.29 5.72
CA LYS A 176 -11.68 -13.42 5.95
C LYS A 176 -11.81 -12.31 4.90
N ASN A 177 -11.13 -12.45 3.77
CA ASN A 177 -11.11 -11.48 2.67
C ASN A 177 -10.61 -10.08 3.07
N SER A 178 -9.74 -10.00 4.09
CA SER A 178 -9.13 -8.76 4.57
C SER A 178 -7.65 -8.73 4.23
N LEU A 179 -7.03 -7.55 4.32
CA LEU A 179 -5.58 -7.35 4.20
C LEU A 179 -5.02 -6.94 5.55
N THR A 180 -3.78 -7.35 5.81
CA THR A 180 -3.05 -7.00 7.02
C THR A 180 -1.69 -6.46 6.66
N PHE A 181 -1.30 -5.35 7.30
CA PHE A 181 -0.01 -4.71 7.08
C PHE A 181 0.74 -4.56 8.39
N PHE A 182 2.04 -4.80 8.33
CA PHE A 182 2.93 -4.57 9.45
C PHE A 182 3.39 -3.09 9.42
N MET A 183 3.06 -2.35 10.47
CA MET A 183 3.32 -0.90 10.56
C MET A 183 4.56 -0.53 11.37
N GLY A 184 5.30 -1.52 11.83
CA GLY A 184 6.45 -1.33 12.72
C GLY A 184 6.13 -1.75 14.15
N GLY A 185 7.17 -1.87 14.95
CA GLY A 185 7.05 -2.33 16.34
C GLY A 185 6.73 -1.22 17.31
N ASP A 186 6.33 -1.62 18.49
CA ASP A 186 6.02 -0.74 19.60
C ASP A 186 7.23 -0.04 20.17
N ASN A 187 6.95 1.10 20.72
CA ASN A 187 7.87 1.85 21.60
C ASN A 187 7.80 1.36 23.03
#